data_5ee73d00a509b3336c19315477a6eaad
#
_entry.id   5ee73d00a509b3336c19315477a6eaad
#
_cell.length_a   1.000
_cell.length_b   1.000
_cell.length_c   1.000
_cell.angle_alpha   90.00
_cell.angle_beta   90.00
_cell.angle_gamma   90.00
#
_symmetry.space_group_name_H-M   'P 1'
#
loop_
_entity.id
_entity.type
_entity.pdbx_description
1 polymer ?
#
loop_
_entity_poly.entity_id
_entity_poly.type
_entity_poly.pdbx_seq_one_letter_code
_entity_poly.pdbx_strand_id
1 'polypeptide(L)'
;MAGDPVSWFEIEPGWRVDDPDGAELGSVEEVIGDQREDIFDGLAVVGGLGGLAHYVPAEQVTSITSDGRITLGIHRDTFERLPEPGRR
;
A
#
# COMPACT_ATOMS: atom_id res chain seq x y z
N MET A 1 -12.82 7.41 -13.89
CA MET A 1 -13.72 7.51 -12.74
C MET A 1 -13.12 6.72 -11.58
N ALA A 2 -13.11 7.30 -10.40
CA ALA A 2 -12.58 6.62 -9.23
C ALA A 2 -13.46 5.44 -8.88
N GLY A 3 -12.85 4.36 -8.37
CA GLY A 3 -13.59 3.22 -7.90
C GLY A 3 -14.25 3.50 -6.57
N ASP A 4 -15.11 2.61 -6.14
CA ASP A 4 -15.78 2.71 -4.84
C ASP A 4 -14.82 2.30 -3.74
N PRO A 5 -14.97 2.85 -2.52
CA PRO A 5 -14.18 2.39 -1.38
C PRO A 5 -14.43 0.91 -1.10
N VAL A 6 -13.36 0.18 -0.82
CA VAL A 6 -13.47 -1.24 -0.51
C VAL A 6 -12.60 -1.58 0.69
N SER A 7 -12.85 -2.78 1.25
CA SER A 7 -12.10 -3.29 2.38
C SER A 7 -10.68 -3.69 1.96
N TRP A 8 -9.76 -3.73 2.93
CA TRP A 8 -8.41 -4.22 2.69
C TRP A 8 -8.41 -5.68 2.22
N PHE A 9 -9.49 -6.42 2.46
CA PHE A 9 -9.63 -7.78 1.97
C PHE A 9 -9.58 -7.86 0.45
N GLU A 10 -9.94 -6.76 -0.22
CA GLU A 10 -9.98 -6.71 -1.68
C GLU A 10 -8.63 -6.47 -2.32
N ILE A 11 -7.65 -6.02 -1.54
CA ILE A 11 -6.35 -5.67 -2.10
C ILE A 11 -5.66 -6.90 -2.66
N GLU A 12 -5.12 -6.77 -3.88
CA GLU A 12 -4.40 -7.85 -4.53
C GLU A 12 -3.00 -7.38 -4.93
N PRO A 13 -2.05 -8.30 -5.03
CA PRO A 13 -0.73 -7.94 -5.56
C PRO A 13 -0.86 -7.27 -6.92
N GLY A 14 -0.05 -6.26 -7.14
CA GLY A 14 -0.06 -5.50 -8.38
C GLY A 14 -0.91 -4.23 -8.33
N TRP A 15 -1.72 -4.05 -7.31
CA TRP A 15 -2.51 -2.82 -7.20
C TRP A 15 -1.59 -1.62 -7.03
N ARG A 16 -1.98 -0.50 -7.65
CA ARG A 16 -1.19 0.73 -7.65
C ARG A 16 -1.27 1.43 -6.30
N VAL A 17 -0.12 1.96 -5.86
CA VAL A 17 -0.03 2.71 -4.59
C VAL A 17 0.42 4.14 -4.91
N ASP A 18 -0.37 5.12 -4.48
CA ASP A 18 -0.14 6.52 -4.74
C ASP A 18 0.11 7.30 -3.46
N ASP A 19 0.77 8.46 -3.61
CA ASP A 19 0.90 9.42 -2.53
C ASP A 19 -0.38 10.28 -2.44
N PRO A 20 -0.49 11.20 -1.46
CA PRO A 20 -1.71 12.00 -1.30
C PRO A 20 -2.04 12.88 -2.51
N ASP A 21 -1.06 13.19 -3.33
CA ASP A 21 -1.27 14.04 -4.50
C ASP A 21 -1.56 13.25 -5.76
N GLY A 22 -1.60 11.92 -5.66
CA GLY A 22 -1.90 11.06 -6.79
C GLY A 22 -0.67 10.61 -7.57
N ALA A 23 0.53 10.92 -7.09
CA ALA A 23 1.75 10.46 -7.75
C ALA A 23 1.99 9.01 -7.37
N GLU A 24 2.33 8.18 -8.36
CA GLU A 24 2.53 6.76 -8.13
C GLU A 24 3.81 6.50 -7.34
N LEU A 25 3.68 5.78 -6.23
CA LEU A 25 4.82 5.36 -5.42
C LEU A 25 5.32 3.98 -5.79
N GLY A 26 4.41 3.09 -6.19
CA GLY A 26 4.77 1.73 -6.52
C GLY A 26 3.55 0.85 -6.62
N SER A 27 3.73 -0.44 -6.38
CA SER A 27 2.63 -1.41 -6.43
C SER A 27 2.73 -2.38 -5.27
N VAL A 28 1.59 -2.98 -4.93
CA VAL A 28 1.51 -3.94 -3.83
C VAL A 28 2.22 -5.22 -4.23
N GLU A 29 3.15 -5.67 -3.40
CA GLU A 29 3.78 -6.97 -3.53
C GLU A 29 3.06 -8.01 -2.69
N GLU A 30 2.64 -7.61 -1.48
CA GLU A 30 2.02 -8.52 -0.53
C GLU A 30 1.15 -7.75 0.44
N VAL A 31 0.03 -8.34 0.83
CA VAL A 31 -0.83 -7.81 1.89
C VAL A 31 -0.50 -8.55 3.17
N ILE A 32 -0.21 -7.82 4.23
CA ILE A 32 0.23 -8.38 5.50
C ILE A 32 -0.88 -8.18 6.53
N GLY A 33 -1.35 -9.27 7.09
CA GLY A 33 -2.43 -9.22 8.07
C GLY A 33 -3.04 -10.60 8.27
N ASP A 34 -4.11 -10.63 9.07
CA ASP A 34 -4.83 -11.87 9.37
C ASP A 34 -6.30 -11.66 9.01
N GLN A 35 -6.73 -12.26 7.92
CA GLN A 35 -8.10 -12.07 7.44
C GLN A 35 -9.13 -12.73 8.36
N ARG A 36 -8.73 -13.77 9.06
CA ARG A 36 -9.66 -14.44 9.97
C ARG A 36 -10.01 -13.58 11.18
N GLU A 37 -9.07 -12.73 11.58
CA GLU A 37 -9.28 -11.84 12.72
C GLU A 37 -9.56 -10.40 12.27
N ASP A 38 -9.63 -10.18 10.97
CA ASP A 38 -9.82 -8.84 10.39
C ASP A 38 -8.76 -7.85 10.90
N ILE A 39 -7.51 -8.31 10.93
CA ILE A 39 -6.39 -7.48 11.34
C ILE A 39 -5.56 -7.16 10.11
N PHE A 40 -5.57 -5.87 9.73
CA PHE A 40 -4.74 -5.38 8.63
C PHE A 40 -3.49 -4.74 9.22
N ASP A 41 -2.36 -5.40 9.03
CA ASP A 41 -1.09 -4.93 9.56
C ASP A 41 -0.45 -3.89 8.64
N GLY A 42 -0.39 -4.17 7.37
CA GLY A 42 0.20 -3.28 6.39
C GLY A 42 0.38 -3.91 5.04
N LEU A 43 1.21 -3.28 4.22
CA LEU A 43 1.48 -3.72 2.86
C LEU A 43 2.98 -3.76 2.62
N ALA A 44 3.42 -4.73 1.81
CA ALA A 44 4.74 -4.65 1.20
C ALA A 44 4.55 -3.99 -0.16
N VAL A 45 5.22 -2.88 -0.39
CA VAL A 45 5.07 -2.07 -1.61
C VAL A 45 6.42 -1.96 -2.29
N VAL A 46 6.48 -2.37 -3.56
CA VAL A 46 7.68 -2.24 -4.37
C VAL A 46 7.61 -0.92 -5.11
N GLY A 47 8.60 -0.08 -4.90
CA GLY A 47 8.63 1.22 -5.56
C GLY A 47 9.44 1.19 -6.85
N GLY A 48 8.93 1.89 -7.83
CA GLY A 48 9.65 2.25 -9.04
C GLY A 48 10.41 1.14 -9.75
N LEU A 49 11.36 1.55 -10.57
CA LEU A 49 12.17 0.65 -11.40
C LEU A 49 13.23 -0.03 -10.53
N GLY A 50 13.13 -1.35 -10.41
CA GLY A 50 14.09 -2.11 -9.63
C GLY A 50 14.15 -1.71 -8.18
N GLY A 51 13.09 -1.07 -7.68
CA GLY A 51 13.07 -0.57 -6.33
C GLY A 51 13.00 -1.67 -5.30
N LEU A 52 13.38 -1.32 -4.08
CA LEU A 52 13.26 -2.22 -2.95
C LEU A 52 11.83 -2.19 -2.44
N ALA A 53 11.43 -3.29 -1.81
CA ALA A 53 10.13 -3.32 -1.15
C ALA A 53 10.22 -2.57 0.18
N HIS A 54 9.13 -1.86 0.51
CA HIS A 54 9.02 -1.14 1.77
C HIS A 54 7.79 -1.64 2.51
N TYR A 55 7.89 -1.74 3.82
CA TYR A 55 6.75 -2.07 4.66
C TYR A 55 5.97 -0.79 4.96
N VAL A 56 4.70 -0.74 4.55
CA VAL A 56 3.82 0.40 4.78
C VAL A 56 2.80 -0.01 5.84
N PRO A 57 2.87 0.58 7.04
CA PRO A 57 1.88 0.24 8.08
C PRO A 57 0.46 0.61 7.64
N ALA A 58 -0.52 -0.14 8.13
CA ALA A 58 -1.91 0.09 7.77
C ALA A 58 -2.36 1.52 8.09
N GLU A 59 -1.79 2.13 9.11
CA GLU A 59 -2.14 3.50 9.51
C GLU A 59 -1.85 4.52 8.42
N GLN A 60 -0.96 4.20 7.49
CA GLN A 60 -0.62 5.12 6.41
C GLN A 60 -1.57 4.99 5.22
N VAL A 61 -2.43 3.99 5.21
CA VAL A 61 -3.37 3.78 4.10
C VAL A 61 -4.61 4.64 4.37
N THR A 62 -4.86 5.60 3.48
CA THR A 62 -6.00 6.52 3.65
C THR A 62 -7.18 6.14 2.78
N SER A 63 -6.96 5.38 1.70
CA SER A 63 -8.03 5.04 0.77
C SER A 63 -7.69 3.77 0.01
N ILE A 64 -8.69 2.91 -0.17
CA ILE A 64 -8.58 1.70 -0.98
C ILE A 64 -9.81 1.70 -1.87
N THR A 65 -9.61 1.64 -3.19
CA THR A 65 -10.75 1.71 -4.11
C THR A 65 -10.77 0.52 -5.06
N SER A 66 -11.98 0.21 -5.56
CA SER A 66 -12.22 -1.00 -6.35
C SER A 66 -11.55 -0.98 -7.71
N ASP A 67 -11.03 0.16 -8.13
CA ASP A 67 -10.29 0.25 -9.39
C ASP A 67 -8.84 -0.17 -9.25
N GLY A 68 -8.47 -0.73 -8.10
CA GLY A 68 -7.12 -1.23 -7.89
C GLY A 68 -6.12 -0.17 -7.47
N ARG A 69 -6.59 0.85 -6.74
CA ARG A 69 -5.74 1.96 -6.33
C ARG A 69 -5.77 2.13 -4.83
N ILE A 70 -4.59 2.29 -4.24
CA ILE A 70 -4.42 2.53 -2.82
C ILE A 70 -3.73 3.88 -2.67
N THR A 71 -4.27 4.73 -1.79
CA THR A 71 -3.67 6.03 -1.51
C THR A 71 -3.10 6.02 -0.10
N LEU A 72 -1.88 6.53 0.04
CA LEU A 72 -1.22 6.64 1.33
C LEU A 72 -1.27 8.08 1.82
N GLY A 73 -1.04 8.27 3.11
CA GLY A 73 -0.95 9.59 3.71
C GLY A 73 0.46 10.16 3.73
N ILE A 74 1.40 9.52 3.01
CA ILE A 74 2.81 9.93 3.01
C ILE A 74 3.27 10.14 1.57
N HIS A 75 4.30 10.97 1.42
CA HIS A 75 4.91 11.24 0.13
C HIS A 75 6.13 10.35 -0.08
N ARG A 76 6.75 10.47 -1.26
CA ARG A 76 7.82 9.56 -1.66
C ARG A 76 9.01 9.59 -0.72
N ASP A 77 9.41 10.75 -0.23
CA ASP A 77 10.58 10.83 0.64
C ASP A 77 10.37 10.04 1.93
N THR A 78 9.18 10.11 2.51
CA THR A 78 8.85 9.34 3.70
C THR A 78 8.71 7.85 3.34
N PHE A 79 8.07 7.57 2.21
CA PHE A 79 7.91 6.19 1.75
C PHE A 79 9.27 5.50 1.60
N GLU A 80 10.25 6.19 1.03
CA GLU A 80 11.55 5.59 0.78
C GLU A 80 12.36 5.35 2.04
N ARG A 81 11.95 5.94 3.16
CA ARG A 81 12.60 5.73 4.45
C ARG A 81 11.98 4.58 5.23
N LEU A 82 10.90 4.02 4.76
CA LEU A 82 10.26 2.91 5.46
C LEU A 82 11.13 1.67 5.37
N PRO A 83 11.09 0.81 6.40
CA PRO A 83 11.93 -0.39 6.40
C PRO A 83 11.46 -1.41 5.38
N GLU A 84 12.31 -2.39 5.12
CA GLU A 84 11.93 -3.52 4.30
C GLU A 84 10.89 -4.38 5.04
N PRO A 85 10.02 -5.09 4.30
CA PRO A 85 9.08 -6.01 4.93
C PRO A 85 9.83 -7.06 5.73
N GLY A 86 9.27 -7.39 6.90
CA GLY A 86 9.91 -8.35 7.79
C GLY A 86 10.87 -7.74 8.78
N ARG A 87 11.09 -6.44 8.72
CA ARG A 87 12.00 -5.73 9.62
C ARG A 87 11.27 -4.75 10.53
N ARG A 88 10.02 -4.92 10.70
CA ARG A 88 9.20 -4.04 11.53
C ARG A 88 9.28 -4.39 13.01
#